data_59a2b4a08255aad0f6bd17340f40a4c6
#
_entry.id   59a2b4a08255aad0f6bd17340f40a4c6
#
_cell.length_a   1.000
_cell.length_b   1.000
_cell.length_c   1.000
_cell.angle_alpha   90.00
_cell.angle_beta   90.00
_cell.angle_gamma   90.00
#
_symmetry.space_group_name_H-M   'P 1'
#
loop_
_entity.id
_entity.type
_entity.pdbx_description
1 polymer ?
#
loop_
_entity_poly.entity_id
_entity_poly.type
_entity_poly.pdbx_seq_one_letter_code
_entity_poly.pdbx_strand_id
1 'polypeptide(L)'
;MRKLFFEDSLKLELNVIGYQNQGESIVFFIKTDGIAAYTGLVDCYKTEEQNAVKMVLEKEQVEKIDFVCWTHPHDDHTLGLEEIWEQYCTNDTCFCCTDIIQADLDLYSEEAKLLFQNIRGIHTSSKRKKMRIMYLKDSTQAERLLCVGNTKKYEFRIQSFAPNSAILGERLIGSRDQQGNAYSIGLFLFLGQYSIMLAGDVENQTIRRIADGDIEYPVDYIKIPHHGSKSASFLPDKMRGLNLLAPDIAAATLFRIHSLPEEQVLAKYDNWGCGEIYLTGNMEKGKDTVGYGIVKTTFDILEQNEYDIETELIGDAVVHQKEMAG
;
A
#
# COMPACT_ATOMS: atom_id res chain seq x y z
N MET A 1 -10.99 16.77 13.78
CA MET A 1 -9.72 16.17 13.34
C MET A 1 -9.07 15.50 14.54
N ARG A 2 -8.75 14.20 14.42
CA ARG A 2 -8.08 13.41 15.48
C ARG A 2 -6.69 13.97 15.74
N LYS A 3 -6.22 13.89 16.99
CA LYS A 3 -4.87 14.31 17.39
C LYS A 3 -4.12 13.13 17.99
N LEU A 4 -2.86 12.99 17.61
CA LEU A 4 -1.87 12.14 18.27
C LEU A 4 -0.87 13.06 18.96
N PHE A 5 -0.44 12.69 20.15
CA PHE A 5 0.50 13.50 20.94
C PHE A 5 1.84 12.77 21.02
N PHE A 6 2.94 13.51 20.97
CA PHE A 6 4.30 13.00 21.14
C PHE A 6 5.14 13.99 21.96
N GLU A 7 6.14 13.49 22.67
CA GLU A 7 7.09 14.29 23.42
C GLU A 7 8.46 14.31 22.73
N ASP A 8 9.06 13.13 22.52
CA ASP A 8 10.44 12.98 22.08
C ASP A 8 10.61 12.38 20.67
N SER A 9 9.66 11.57 20.21
CA SER A 9 9.80 10.95 18.89
C SER A 9 8.47 10.88 18.11
N LEU A 10 8.58 11.09 16.80
CA LEU A 10 7.50 10.89 15.84
C LEU A 10 8.07 10.18 14.61
N LYS A 11 7.60 8.96 14.35
CA LYS A 11 8.07 8.14 13.23
C LYS A 11 6.90 7.63 12.40
N LEU A 12 7.14 7.48 11.09
CA LEU A 12 6.29 6.69 10.21
C LEU A 12 7.04 5.39 9.89
N GLU A 13 6.48 4.25 10.24
CA GLU A 13 7.03 2.95 9.93
C GLU A 13 6.16 2.25 8.89
N LEU A 14 6.76 1.73 7.85
CA LEU A 14 6.11 1.04 6.75
C LEU A 14 6.66 -0.37 6.64
N ASN A 15 5.80 -1.38 6.63
CA ASN A 15 6.16 -2.78 6.49
C ASN A 15 5.49 -3.31 5.19
N VAL A 16 6.26 -3.43 4.11
CA VAL A 16 5.81 -4.06 2.86
C VAL A 16 6.09 -5.56 2.96
N ILE A 17 5.02 -6.34 2.95
CA ILE A 17 5.02 -7.78 3.18
C ILE A 17 4.67 -8.49 1.88
N GLY A 18 5.48 -9.46 1.48
CA GLY A 18 5.18 -10.34 0.36
C GLY A 18 5.57 -11.77 0.69
N TYR A 19 4.95 -12.69 -0.02
CA TYR A 19 5.26 -14.11 0.08
C TYR A 19 5.98 -14.57 -1.17
N GLN A 20 6.60 -15.73 -1.12
CA GLN A 20 7.47 -16.22 -2.19
C GLN A 20 6.76 -16.37 -3.55
N ASN A 21 5.51 -16.82 -3.54
CA ASN A 21 4.81 -17.13 -4.78
C ASN A 21 3.89 -16.00 -5.22
N GLN A 22 3.18 -15.39 -4.28
CA GLN A 22 2.23 -14.30 -4.51
C GLN A 22 1.87 -13.64 -3.18
N GLY A 23 1.18 -12.51 -3.24
CA GLY A 23 0.60 -11.86 -2.10
C GLY A 23 1.28 -10.56 -1.71
N GLU A 24 0.46 -9.59 -1.39
CA GLU A 24 0.86 -8.26 -0.99
C GLU A 24 0.07 -7.81 0.22
N SER A 25 0.78 -7.27 1.20
CA SER A 25 0.17 -6.58 2.34
C SER A 25 1.10 -5.45 2.77
N ILE A 26 0.54 -4.34 3.22
CA ILE A 26 1.34 -3.24 3.73
C ILE A 26 0.76 -2.79 5.06
N VAL A 27 1.54 -2.94 6.13
CA VAL A 27 1.19 -2.40 7.45
C VAL A 27 2.01 -1.15 7.69
N PHE A 28 1.36 -0.07 8.13
CA PHE A 28 2.07 1.14 8.52
C PHE A 28 1.63 1.66 9.88
N PHE A 29 2.57 2.28 10.58
CA PHE A 29 2.35 2.84 11.91
C PHE A 29 2.78 4.29 11.96
N ILE A 30 1.98 5.14 12.61
CA ILE A 30 2.52 6.38 13.17
C ILE A 30 2.87 6.06 14.61
N LYS A 31 4.17 6.09 14.91
CA LYS A 31 4.70 5.85 16.24
C LYS A 31 4.98 7.18 16.94
N THR A 32 4.42 7.35 18.13
CA THR A 32 4.72 8.46 19.03
C THR A 32 5.43 7.89 20.25
N ASP A 33 6.63 8.37 20.53
CA ASP A 33 7.45 7.92 21.68
C ASP A 33 7.61 6.38 21.71
N GLY A 34 7.80 5.78 20.53
CA GLY A 34 8.01 4.35 20.35
C GLY A 34 6.74 3.50 20.33
N ILE A 35 5.56 4.06 20.56
CA ILE A 35 4.27 3.35 20.61
C ILE A 35 3.50 3.54 19.30
N ALA A 36 2.90 2.49 18.76
CA ALA A 36 2.01 2.56 17.60
C ALA A 36 0.70 3.29 17.98
N ALA A 37 0.67 4.61 17.76
CA ALA A 37 -0.48 5.46 18.10
C ALA A 37 -1.55 5.48 16.99
N TYR A 38 -1.19 5.11 15.77
CA TYR A 38 -2.09 4.94 14.63
C TYR A 38 -1.60 3.77 13.78
N THR A 39 -2.51 2.89 13.42
CA THR A 39 -2.21 1.69 12.62
C THR A 39 -3.05 1.69 11.36
N GLY A 40 -2.38 1.54 10.21
CA GLY A 40 -3.02 1.36 8.91
C GLY A 40 -2.60 0.06 8.24
N LEU A 41 -3.50 -0.47 7.43
CA LEU A 41 -3.29 -1.65 6.59
C LEU A 41 -3.74 -1.35 5.17
N VAL A 42 -2.93 -1.72 4.19
CA VAL A 42 -3.31 -1.75 2.77
C VAL A 42 -3.17 -3.19 2.30
N ASP A 43 -4.29 -3.77 1.90
CA ASP A 43 -4.43 -5.16 1.50
C ASP A 43 -4.02 -6.17 2.58
N CYS A 44 -4.38 -7.43 2.42
CA CYS A 44 -3.90 -8.51 3.26
C CYS A 44 -3.93 -9.83 2.52
N TYR A 45 -2.78 -10.45 2.44
CA TYR A 45 -2.62 -11.81 1.98
C TYR A 45 -2.07 -12.69 3.11
N LYS A 46 -2.52 -13.93 3.16
CA LYS A 46 -1.98 -14.98 4.03
C LYS A 46 -1.88 -16.29 3.27
N THR A 47 -1.00 -17.15 3.71
CA THR A 47 -1.00 -18.58 3.32
C THR A 47 -1.84 -19.39 4.31
N GLU A 48 -2.03 -20.67 4.03
CA GLU A 48 -2.66 -21.59 4.99
C GLU A 48 -1.87 -21.71 6.31
N GLU A 49 -0.54 -21.55 6.22
CA GLU A 49 0.38 -21.79 7.33
C GLU A 49 0.61 -20.54 8.19
N GLN A 50 0.56 -19.34 7.59
CA GLN A 50 0.95 -18.12 8.30
C GLN A 50 0.31 -16.85 7.74
N ASN A 51 0.13 -15.89 8.66
CA ASN A 51 -0.31 -14.53 8.37
C ASN A 51 0.72 -13.54 8.93
N ALA A 52 1.63 -13.06 8.06
CA ALA A 52 2.70 -12.16 8.47
C ALA A 52 2.18 -10.78 8.90
N VAL A 53 1.01 -10.34 8.42
CA VAL A 53 0.34 -9.13 8.92
C VAL A 53 0.03 -9.25 10.41
N LYS A 54 -0.54 -10.39 10.84
CA LYS A 54 -0.81 -10.61 12.27
C LYS A 54 0.47 -10.62 13.10
N MET A 55 1.52 -11.26 12.61
CA MET A 55 2.82 -11.27 13.32
C MET A 55 3.37 -9.85 13.54
N VAL A 56 3.22 -8.97 12.54
CA VAL A 56 3.63 -7.56 12.66
C VAL A 56 2.74 -6.82 13.66
N LEU A 57 1.42 -7.00 13.61
CA LEU A 57 0.47 -6.37 14.52
C LEU A 57 0.67 -6.82 15.98
N GLU A 58 0.88 -8.11 16.20
CA GLU A 58 1.13 -8.70 17.52
C GLU A 58 2.45 -8.22 18.11
N LYS A 59 3.53 -8.14 17.30
CA LYS A 59 4.83 -7.60 17.71
C LYS A 59 4.72 -6.16 18.21
N GLU A 60 3.89 -5.35 17.56
CA GLU A 60 3.63 -3.96 17.92
C GLU A 60 2.48 -3.80 18.95
N GLN A 61 1.96 -4.90 19.48
CA GLN A 61 0.89 -4.94 20.49
C GLN A 61 -0.39 -4.20 20.05
N VAL A 62 -0.71 -4.28 18.76
CA VAL A 62 -1.88 -3.62 18.18
C VAL A 62 -3.15 -4.36 18.55
N GLU A 63 -4.08 -3.68 19.20
CA GLU A 63 -5.40 -4.23 19.53
C GLU A 63 -6.46 -3.88 18.48
N LYS A 64 -6.27 -2.79 17.74
CA LYS A 64 -7.19 -2.32 16.69
C LYS A 64 -6.44 -1.63 15.55
N ILE A 65 -7.01 -1.71 14.36
CA ILE A 65 -6.56 -0.98 13.19
C ILE A 65 -7.44 0.26 12.97
N ASP A 66 -6.82 1.40 12.75
CA ASP A 66 -7.51 2.68 12.53
C ASP A 66 -7.95 2.85 11.06
N PHE A 67 -7.15 2.34 10.12
CA PHE A 67 -7.37 2.49 8.68
C PHE A 67 -7.11 1.17 7.97
N VAL A 68 -8.03 0.75 7.12
CA VAL A 68 -7.85 -0.38 6.20
C VAL A 68 -8.19 0.10 4.80
N CYS A 69 -7.32 -0.19 3.83
CA CYS A 69 -7.59 -0.02 2.43
C CYS A 69 -7.50 -1.37 1.71
N TRP A 70 -8.60 -1.82 1.14
CA TRP A 70 -8.63 -2.93 0.21
C TRP A 70 -8.59 -2.37 -1.20
N THR A 71 -7.41 -2.51 -1.86
CA THR A 71 -7.14 -1.82 -3.12
C THR A 71 -8.00 -2.35 -4.26
N HIS A 72 -8.13 -3.67 -4.37
CA HIS A 72 -8.93 -4.34 -5.39
C HIS A 72 -9.12 -5.83 -5.02
N PRO A 73 -10.08 -6.53 -5.66
CA PRO A 73 -10.53 -7.83 -5.18
C PRO A 73 -9.79 -9.04 -5.78
N HIS A 74 -8.51 -8.93 -6.12
CA HIS A 74 -7.69 -10.08 -6.44
C HIS A 74 -7.28 -10.83 -5.17
N ASP A 75 -7.10 -12.14 -5.28
CA ASP A 75 -6.84 -13.03 -4.14
C ASP A 75 -5.56 -12.70 -3.40
N ASP A 76 -4.51 -12.32 -4.11
CA ASP A 76 -3.21 -11.93 -3.56
C ASP A 76 -3.25 -10.60 -2.77
N HIS A 77 -4.37 -9.89 -2.78
CA HIS A 77 -4.66 -8.70 -1.99
C HIS A 77 -5.80 -8.91 -0.97
N THR A 78 -6.47 -10.07 -1.01
CA THR A 78 -7.74 -10.28 -0.31
C THR A 78 -7.69 -11.35 0.77
N LEU A 79 -6.98 -12.47 0.54
CA LEU A 79 -7.15 -13.73 1.29
C LEU A 79 -6.90 -13.66 2.81
N GLY A 80 -6.35 -12.58 3.33
CA GLY A 80 -6.16 -12.36 4.76
C GLY A 80 -7.13 -11.34 5.38
N LEU A 81 -7.87 -10.58 4.56
CA LEU A 81 -8.64 -9.44 5.03
C LEU A 81 -9.82 -9.78 5.92
N GLU A 82 -10.49 -10.92 5.69
CA GLU A 82 -11.61 -11.33 6.55
C GLU A 82 -11.15 -11.54 7.99
N GLU A 83 -10.01 -12.19 8.18
CA GLU A 83 -9.45 -12.44 9.50
C GLU A 83 -9.10 -11.13 10.22
N ILE A 84 -8.50 -10.18 9.49
CA ILE A 84 -8.20 -8.84 10.03
C ILE A 84 -9.49 -8.08 10.36
N TRP A 85 -10.50 -8.16 9.49
CA TRP A 85 -11.81 -7.57 9.73
C TRP A 85 -12.44 -8.04 11.04
N GLU A 86 -12.42 -9.34 11.29
CA GLU A 86 -13.02 -9.92 12.48
C GLU A 86 -12.25 -9.58 13.77
N GLN A 87 -10.93 -9.60 13.71
CA GLN A 87 -10.08 -9.53 14.91
C GLN A 87 -9.67 -8.09 15.27
N TYR A 88 -9.39 -7.25 14.29
CA TYR A 88 -8.76 -5.94 14.52
C TYR A 88 -9.62 -4.74 14.11
N CYS A 89 -10.63 -4.92 13.25
CA CYS A 89 -11.48 -3.79 12.87
C CYS A 89 -12.55 -3.53 13.94
N THR A 90 -12.76 -2.26 14.24
CA THR A 90 -13.73 -1.78 15.23
C THR A 90 -14.68 -0.75 14.62
N ASN A 91 -15.58 -0.18 15.42
CA ASN A 91 -16.45 0.91 14.98
C ASN A 91 -15.67 2.18 14.61
N ASP A 92 -14.45 2.32 15.12
CA ASP A 92 -13.59 3.49 14.86
C ASP A 92 -12.74 3.31 13.59
N THR A 93 -12.67 2.10 13.04
CA THR A 93 -11.91 1.80 11.83
C THR A 93 -12.52 2.49 10.61
N CYS A 94 -11.67 3.14 9.81
CA CYS A 94 -12.04 3.60 8.47
C CYS A 94 -11.66 2.50 7.48
N PHE A 95 -12.65 1.90 6.84
CA PHE A 95 -12.44 0.88 5.81
C PHE A 95 -12.66 1.48 4.43
N CYS A 96 -11.59 1.51 3.63
CA CYS A 96 -11.59 2.04 2.28
C CYS A 96 -11.58 0.90 1.27
N CYS A 97 -12.38 1.00 0.23
CA CYS A 97 -12.41 0.02 -0.86
C CYS A 97 -12.81 0.70 -2.17
N THR A 98 -12.74 -0.05 -3.25
CA THR A 98 -13.25 0.38 -4.55
C THR A 98 -14.73 0.08 -4.67
N ASP A 99 -15.44 0.89 -5.46
CA ASP A 99 -16.87 0.67 -5.77
C ASP A 99 -16.98 -0.28 -6.97
N ILE A 100 -17.26 -1.56 -6.69
CA ILE A 100 -17.43 -2.59 -7.71
C ILE A 100 -18.91 -2.84 -7.96
N ILE A 101 -19.26 -2.87 -9.23
CA ILE A 101 -20.63 -3.16 -9.67
C ILE A 101 -20.97 -4.62 -9.37
N GLN A 102 -22.18 -4.87 -8.87
CA GLN A 102 -22.60 -6.22 -8.49
C GLN A 102 -22.51 -7.26 -9.63
N ALA A 103 -22.63 -6.82 -10.88
CA ALA A 103 -22.50 -7.70 -12.04
C ALA A 103 -21.08 -8.27 -12.23
N ASP A 104 -20.07 -7.64 -11.62
CA ASP A 104 -18.68 -8.08 -11.73
C ASP A 104 -18.26 -8.98 -10.56
N LEU A 105 -19.09 -9.11 -9.53
CA LEU A 105 -18.76 -9.92 -8.34
C LEU A 105 -18.55 -11.41 -8.65
N ASP A 106 -19.25 -11.93 -9.66
CA ASP A 106 -19.13 -13.34 -10.05
C ASP A 106 -17.76 -13.73 -10.63
N LEU A 107 -16.92 -12.72 -10.90
CA LEU A 107 -15.57 -12.89 -11.43
C LEU A 107 -14.51 -13.09 -10.37
N TYR A 108 -14.85 -12.82 -9.11
CA TYR A 108 -13.92 -12.85 -7.98
C TYR A 108 -14.11 -14.10 -7.12
N SER A 109 -13.14 -14.36 -6.26
CA SER A 109 -13.19 -15.47 -5.32
C SER A 109 -14.36 -15.36 -4.33
N GLU A 110 -14.66 -16.45 -3.64
CA GLU A 110 -15.68 -16.46 -2.61
C GLU A 110 -15.29 -15.57 -1.42
N GLU A 111 -14.00 -15.46 -1.10
CA GLU A 111 -13.46 -14.58 -0.06
C GLU A 111 -13.72 -13.11 -0.41
N ALA A 112 -13.45 -12.69 -1.63
CA ALA A 112 -13.74 -11.34 -2.09
C ALA A 112 -15.25 -11.04 -2.07
N LYS A 113 -16.07 -11.99 -2.52
CA LYS A 113 -17.55 -11.88 -2.48
C LYS A 113 -18.06 -11.74 -1.04
N LEU A 114 -17.53 -12.55 -0.12
CA LEU A 114 -17.91 -12.49 1.29
C LEU A 114 -17.54 -11.15 1.92
N LEU A 115 -16.36 -10.62 1.62
CA LEU A 115 -15.94 -9.32 2.11
C LEU A 115 -16.85 -8.20 1.60
N PHE A 116 -17.23 -8.21 0.31
CA PHE A 116 -18.23 -7.28 -0.22
C PHE A 116 -19.60 -7.40 0.46
N GLN A 117 -20.04 -8.63 0.74
CA GLN A 117 -21.28 -8.85 1.47
C GLN A 117 -21.20 -8.29 2.90
N ASN A 118 -20.07 -8.46 3.57
CA ASN A 118 -19.82 -7.88 4.88
C ASN A 118 -19.85 -6.34 4.85
N ILE A 119 -19.17 -5.72 3.90
CA ILE A 119 -19.17 -4.26 3.69
C ILE A 119 -20.60 -3.75 3.45
N ARG A 120 -21.35 -4.36 2.54
CA ARG A 120 -22.75 -3.98 2.25
C ARG A 120 -23.67 -4.21 3.44
N GLY A 121 -23.44 -5.26 4.19
CA GLY A 121 -24.23 -5.60 5.38
C GLY A 121 -24.07 -4.64 6.57
N ILE A 122 -23.02 -3.81 6.61
CA ILE A 122 -22.83 -2.78 7.65
C ILE A 122 -24.00 -1.78 7.63
N HIS A 123 -24.44 -1.37 6.44
CA HIS A 123 -25.51 -0.39 6.29
C HIS A 123 -26.91 -0.94 6.61
N THR A 124 -27.08 -2.27 6.64
CA THR A 124 -28.38 -2.93 6.75
C THR A 124 -28.66 -3.59 8.10
N SER A 125 -27.64 -3.76 8.96
CA SER A 125 -27.79 -4.50 10.23
C SER A 125 -27.51 -3.64 11.45
N SER A 126 -28.49 -3.56 12.37
CA SER A 126 -28.33 -2.92 13.69
C SER A 126 -27.36 -3.64 14.64
N LYS A 127 -26.90 -4.84 14.29
CA LYS A 127 -26.03 -5.68 15.13
C LYS A 127 -24.59 -5.75 14.66
N ARG A 128 -24.26 -5.19 13.47
CA ARG A 128 -22.90 -5.22 12.89
C ARG A 128 -22.07 -4.00 13.30
N LYS A 129 -20.74 -4.13 13.18
CA LYS A 129 -19.80 -3.03 13.37
C LYS A 129 -20.24 -1.80 12.55
N LYS A 130 -20.24 -0.63 13.16
CA LYS A 130 -20.60 0.63 12.48
C LYS A 130 -19.33 1.33 12.00
N MET A 131 -18.50 0.64 11.24
CA MET A 131 -17.30 1.21 10.64
C MET A 131 -17.64 2.30 9.62
N ARG A 132 -16.73 3.23 9.43
CA ARG A 132 -16.79 4.19 8.33
C ARG A 132 -16.31 3.51 7.05
N ILE A 133 -17.21 3.26 6.10
CA ILE A 133 -16.85 2.74 4.78
C ILE A 133 -16.67 3.92 3.82
N MET A 134 -15.56 3.91 3.07
CA MET A 134 -15.27 4.90 2.03
C MET A 134 -14.94 4.21 0.72
N TYR A 135 -15.58 4.65 -0.35
CA TYR A 135 -15.24 4.24 -1.71
C TYR A 135 -14.27 5.27 -2.29
N LEU A 136 -13.04 4.84 -2.55
CA LEU A 136 -11.98 5.73 -3.01
C LEU A 136 -11.91 5.78 -4.54
N LYS A 137 -11.53 6.95 -5.02
CA LYS A 137 -11.15 7.25 -6.40
C LYS A 137 -10.10 8.36 -6.40
N ASP A 138 -9.65 8.76 -7.57
CA ASP A 138 -8.67 9.85 -7.72
C ASP A 138 -9.06 11.10 -6.91
N SER A 139 -8.06 11.80 -6.43
CA SER A 139 -8.17 13.06 -5.66
C SER A 139 -9.05 12.98 -4.39
N THR A 140 -9.21 11.78 -3.79
CA THR A 140 -10.02 11.62 -2.58
C THR A 140 -9.13 11.60 -1.33
N GLN A 141 -9.37 12.52 -0.38
CA GLN A 141 -8.74 12.48 0.93
C GLN A 141 -9.44 11.45 1.82
N ALA A 142 -8.74 10.36 2.13
CA ALA A 142 -9.26 9.26 2.95
C ALA A 142 -9.11 9.51 4.44
N GLU A 143 -7.97 10.08 4.86
CA GLU A 143 -7.69 10.35 6.28
C GLU A 143 -6.91 11.66 6.45
N ARG A 144 -7.11 12.28 7.62
CA ARG A 144 -6.38 13.46 8.06
C ARG A 144 -6.34 13.53 9.56
N LEU A 145 -5.15 13.60 10.14
CA LEU A 145 -4.96 13.78 11.57
C LEU A 145 -3.78 14.72 11.85
N LEU A 146 -3.66 15.17 13.09
CA LEU A 146 -2.61 16.08 13.52
C LEU A 146 -1.74 15.41 14.57
N CYS A 147 -0.43 15.30 14.33
CA CYS A 147 0.57 14.92 15.32
C CYS A 147 1.04 16.19 16.03
N VAL A 148 0.90 16.23 17.37
CA VAL A 148 1.12 17.42 18.18
C VAL A 148 2.20 17.14 19.21
N GLY A 149 3.34 17.78 19.05
CA GLY A 149 4.40 17.85 20.07
C GLY A 149 4.36 19.16 20.84
N ASN A 150 5.30 19.32 21.75
CA ASN A 150 5.39 20.50 22.61
C ASN A 150 5.54 21.82 21.82
N THR A 151 6.35 21.81 20.75
CA THR A 151 6.66 23.00 19.94
C THR A 151 6.32 22.86 18.46
N LYS A 152 6.12 21.63 17.98
CA LYS A 152 5.93 21.31 16.56
C LYS A 152 4.59 20.60 16.35
N LYS A 153 4.04 20.78 15.15
CA LYS A 153 2.82 20.09 14.72
C LYS A 153 3.04 19.61 13.30
N TYR A 154 2.67 18.36 13.06
CA TYR A 154 2.75 17.72 11.73
C TYR A 154 1.38 17.20 11.35
N GLU A 155 1.01 17.43 10.11
CA GLU A 155 -0.21 16.85 9.55
C GLU A 155 0.12 15.51 8.92
N PHE A 156 -0.68 14.48 9.22
CA PHE A 156 -0.71 13.25 8.47
C PHE A 156 -1.94 13.23 7.57
N ARG A 157 -1.73 12.87 6.31
CA ARG A 157 -2.80 12.73 5.31
C ARG A 157 -2.65 11.43 4.55
N ILE A 158 -3.80 10.82 4.21
CA ILE A 158 -3.91 9.76 3.20
C ILE A 158 -4.78 10.29 2.09
N GLN A 159 -4.27 10.25 0.86
CA GLN A 159 -4.98 10.70 -0.33
C GLN A 159 -4.88 9.65 -1.42
N SER A 160 -5.98 9.30 -2.08
CA SER A 160 -5.96 8.39 -3.21
C SER A 160 -5.74 9.15 -4.52
N PHE A 161 -4.93 8.56 -5.42
CA PHE A 161 -4.71 9.04 -6.78
C PHE A 161 -5.29 8.09 -7.85
N ALA A 162 -5.76 6.94 -7.42
CA ALA A 162 -6.40 5.91 -8.23
C ALA A 162 -7.50 5.21 -7.40
N PRO A 163 -8.48 4.55 -8.05
CA PRO A 163 -8.67 4.44 -9.49
C PRO A 163 -9.11 5.74 -10.15
N ASN A 164 -8.85 5.88 -11.46
CA ASN A 164 -9.22 7.07 -12.21
C ASN A 164 -10.72 7.10 -12.48
N SER A 165 -11.40 8.16 -12.07
CA SER A 165 -12.85 8.29 -12.15
C SER A 165 -13.41 8.29 -13.59
N ALA A 166 -12.62 8.74 -14.58
CA ALA A 166 -13.02 8.67 -15.98
C ALA A 166 -12.98 7.23 -16.52
N ILE A 167 -11.95 6.45 -16.12
CA ILE A 167 -11.87 5.01 -16.46
C ILE A 167 -13.05 4.25 -15.86
N LEU A 168 -13.37 4.52 -14.59
CA LEU A 168 -14.54 3.93 -13.94
C LEU A 168 -15.85 4.29 -14.66
N GLY A 169 -16.00 5.55 -15.07
CA GLY A 169 -17.16 6.03 -15.83
C GLY A 169 -17.30 5.35 -17.19
N GLU A 170 -16.21 5.17 -17.93
CA GLU A 170 -16.20 4.46 -19.23
C GLU A 170 -16.67 3.00 -19.08
N ARG A 171 -16.32 2.33 -17.98
CA ARG A 171 -16.73 0.94 -17.69
C ARG A 171 -18.21 0.80 -17.38
N LEU A 172 -18.81 1.78 -16.72
CA LEU A 172 -20.25 1.80 -16.44
C LEU A 172 -21.09 1.81 -17.73
N ILE A 173 -20.53 2.28 -18.85
CA ILE A 173 -21.26 2.49 -20.13
C ILE A 173 -21.16 1.28 -21.07
N GLY A 174 -20.34 0.26 -20.80
CA GLY A 174 -20.46 -0.96 -21.60
C GLY A 174 -19.22 -1.70 -22.06
N SER A 175 -18.05 -1.45 -21.57
CA SER A 175 -16.91 -2.34 -21.85
C SER A 175 -16.74 -3.35 -20.72
N ARG A 176 -17.04 -4.62 -21.02
CA ARG A 176 -16.75 -5.77 -20.14
C ARG A 176 -15.28 -6.19 -20.16
N ASP A 177 -14.36 -5.27 -20.41
CA ASP A 177 -12.93 -5.57 -20.36
C ASP A 177 -12.48 -5.48 -18.90
N GLN A 178 -12.51 -6.64 -18.26
CA GLN A 178 -12.60 -6.78 -16.80
C GLN A 178 -11.23 -7.07 -16.21
N GLN A 179 -10.36 -6.13 -16.30
CA GLN A 179 -9.14 -6.19 -15.52
C GLN A 179 -9.39 -5.56 -14.15
N GLY A 180 -9.44 -6.38 -13.09
CA GLY A 180 -9.64 -5.96 -11.71
C GLY A 180 -8.69 -4.83 -11.30
N ASN A 181 -7.48 -4.78 -11.86
CA ASN A 181 -6.47 -3.76 -11.63
C ASN A 181 -6.89 -2.32 -12.00
N ALA A 182 -7.85 -2.16 -12.90
CA ALA A 182 -8.38 -0.82 -13.19
C ALA A 182 -9.18 -0.23 -12.03
N TYR A 183 -9.58 -1.04 -11.07
CA TYR A 183 -10.20 -0.61 -9.82
C TYR A 183 -9.17 -0.41 -8.69
N SER A 184 -7.89 -0.78 -8.92
CA SER A 184 -6.87 -0.73 -7.88
C SER A 184 -6.69 0.68 -7.34
N ILE A 185 -6.77 0.79 -6.02
CA ILE A 185 -6.57 2.05 -5.30
C ILE A 185 -5.07 2.27 -5.14
N GLY A 186 -4.64 3.46 -5.56
CA GLY A 186 -3.32 3.97 -5.26
C GLY A 186 -3.42 5.08 -4.22
N LEU A 187 -2.52 5.09 -3.24
CA LEU A 187 -2.51 6.00 -2.12
C LEU A 187 -1.21 6.80 -2.05
N PHE A 188 -1.32 8.06 -1.64
CA PHE A 188 -0.24 8.82 -1.05
C PHE A 188 -0.43 8.92 0.46
N LEU A 189 0.65 8.73 1.21
CA LEU A 189 0.75 9.05 2.63
C LEU A 189 1.72 10.21 2.79
N PHE A 190 1.31 11.22 3.54
CA PHE A 190 2.13 12.41 3.82
C PHE A 190 2.27 12.55 5.33
N LEU A 191 3.50 12.68 5.82
CA LEU A 191 3.77 13.05 7.22
C LEU A 191 5.08 13.83 7.31
N GLY A 192 5.00 15.05 7.82
CA GLY A 192 6.15 15.95 7.91
C GLY A 192 6.68 16.28 6.51
N GLN A 193 7.97 16.00 6.29
CA GLN A 193 8.66 16.20 5.01
C GLN A 193 8.50 15.03 4.03
N TYR A 194 7.99 13.88 4.51
CA TYR A 194 7.96 12.65 3.71
C TYR A 194 6.65 12.45 2.97
N SER A 195 6.79 11.96 1.75
CA SER A 195 5.70 11.52 0.89
C SER A 195 5.95 10.09 0.38
N ILE A 196 4.97 9.22 0.60
CA ILE A 196 5.05 7.80 0.29
C ILE A 196 3.95 7.45 -0.70
N MET A 197 4.30 6.77 -1.78
CA MET A 197 3.37 6.27 -2.78
C MET A 197 3.19 4.76 -2.64
N LEU A 198 1.97 4.36 -2.32
CA LEU A 198 1.53 2.96 -2.29
C LEU A 198 0.63 2.73 -3.50
N ALA A 199 1.19 2.16 -4.55
CA ALA A 199 0.55 2.17 -5.85
C ALA A 199 -0.42 0.98 -6.10
N GLY A 200 -0.50 0.00 -5.16
CA GLY A 200 -1.29 -1.21 -5.39
C GLY A 200 -0.93 -1.84 -6.75
N ASP A 201 -1.94 -2.27 -7.49
CA ASP A 201 -1.79 -2.82 -8.84
C ASP A 201 -2.22 -1.85 -9.95
N VAL A 202 -2.01 -0.57 -9.72
CA VAL A 202 -2.32 0.47 -10.71
C VAL A 202 -1.50 0.27 -11.99
N GLU A 203 -2.19 0.20 -13.13
CA GLU A 203 -1.57 -0.06 -14.43
C GLU A 203 -1.36 1.19 -15.28
N ASN A 204 -0.61 1.04 -16.37
CA ASN A 204 -0.22 2.11 -17.30
C ASN A 204 -1.39 2.97 -17.79
N GLN A 205 -2.59 2.40 -17.95
CA GLN A 205 -3.77 3.14 -18.37
C GLN A 205 -4.14 4.22 -17.34
N THR A 206 -4.16 3.85 -16.05
CA THR A 206 -4.42 4.77 -14.95
C THR A 206 -3.24 5.71 -14.73
N ILE A 207 -2.00 5.18 -14.73
CA ILE A 207 -0.77 5.98 -14.54
C ILE A 207 -0.70 7.15 -15.54
N ARG A 208 -1.04 6.92 -16.82
CA ARG A 208 -1.05 7.99 -17.84
C ARG A 208 -2.08 9.09 -17.56
N ARG A 209 -3.14 8.76 -16.85
CA ARG A 209 -4.25 9.67 -16.53
C ARG A 209 -4.13 10.36 -15.17
N ILE A 210 -3.10 10.04 -14.38
CA ILE A 210 -2.81 10.80 -13.15
C ILE A 210 -2.62 12.26 -13.57
N ALA A 211 -3.43 13.15 -13.02
CA ALA A 211 -3.33 14.57 -13.33
C ALA A 211 -2.02 15.14 -12.80
N ASP A 212 -1.44 16.12 -13.51
CA ASP A 212 -0.18 16.72 -13.11
C ASP A 212 -0.26 17.41 -11.74
N GLY A 213 -1.46 17.87 -11.34
CA GLY A 213 -1.72 18.44 -10.02
C GLY A 213 -2.01 17.41 -8.92
N ASP A 214 -2.16 16.13 -9.23
CA ASP A 214 -2.35 15.08 -8.21
C ASP A 214 -1.02 14.66 -7.57
N ILE A 215 0.11 14.95 -8.23
CA ILE A 215 1.46 14.69 -7.73
C ILE A 215 2.17 16.03 -7.60
N GLU A 216 2.00 16.68 -6.46
CA GLU A 216 2.55 18.03 -6.22
C GLU A 216 3.99 18.01 -5.72
N TYR A 217 4.48 16.86 -5.21
CA TYR A 217 5.76 16.75 -4.52
C TYR A 217 6.58 15.55 -4.99
N PRO A 218 7.92 15.62 -4.86
CA PRO A 218 8.77 14.43 -4.96
C PRO A 218 8.26 13.36 -4.01
N VAL A 219 8.41 12.11 -4.41
CA VAL A 219 8.01 10.96 -3.61
C VAL A 219 9.27 10.31 -3.05
N ASP A 220 9.40 10.24 -1.73
CA ASP A 220 10.58 9.71 -1.06
C ASP A 220 10.63 8.17 -1.10
N TYR A 221 9.44 7.57 -1.09
CA TYR A 221 9.28 6.11 -1.13
C TYR A 221 8.20 5.68 -2.11
N ILE A 222 8.47 4.67 -2.92
CA ILE A 222 7.47 4.07 -3.82
C ILE A 222 7.35 2.57 -3.57
N LYS A 223 6.14 2.08 -3.25
CA LYS A 223 5.81 0.69 -3.52
C LYS A 223 5.54 0.54 -5.02
N ILE A 224 6.41 -0.19 -5.70
CA ILE A 224 6.36 -0.40 -7.15
C ILE A 224 5.02 -1.04 -7.53
N PRO A 225 4.25 -0.44 -8.46
CA PRO A 225 2.91 -0.91 -8.80
C PRO A 225 2.94 -2.30 -9.44
N HIS A 226 1.88 -3.06 -9.17
CA HIS A 226 1.57 -4.34 -9.81
C HIS A 226 2.78 -5.30 -9.79
N HIS A 227 3.38 -5.45 -8.60
CA HIS A 227 4.56 -6.32 -8.36
C HIS A 227 5.73 -6.09 -9.33
N GLY A 228 5.82 -4.93 -9.99
CA GLY A 228 6.81 -4.67 -11.02
C GLY A 228 6.49 -5.28 -12.39
N SER A 229 5.21 -5.38 -12.72
CA SER A 229 4.74 -5.83 -14.04
C SER A 229 4.97 -4.79 -15.13
N LYS A 230 5.21 -5.26 -16.36
CA LYS A 230 5.29 -4.42 -17.56
C LYS A 230 4.02 -3.60 -17.79
N SER A 231 2.84 -4.10 -17.38
CA SER A 231 1.58 -3.37 -17.49
C SER A 231 1.54 -2.09 -16.62
N ALA A 232 2.45 -1.97 -15.64
CA ALA A 232 2.60 -0.82 -14.74
C ALA A 232 3.93 -0.07 -14.90
N SER A 233 4.72 -0.38 -15.93
CA SER A 233 6.10 0.09 -16.12
C SER A 233 6.24 1.56 -16.51
N PHE A 234 5.14 2.30 -16.69
CA PHE A 234 5.18 3.71 -17.14
C PHE A 234 5.37 4.70 -15.99
N LEU A 235 5.30 4.28 -14.73
CA LEU A 235 5.35 5.20 -13.59
C LEU A 235 6.66 6.03 -13.54
N PRO A 236 7.87 5.46 -13.66
CA PRO A 236 9.10 6.24 -13.71
C PRO A 236 9.13 7.27 -14.86
N ASP A 237 8.62 6.89 -16.03
CA ASP A 237 8.56 7.80 -17.19
C ASP A 237 7.57 8.95 -16.96
N LYS A 238 6.40 8.68 -16.33
CA LYS A 238 5.42 9.70 -15.94
C LYS A 238 6.03 10.69 -14.95
N MET A 239 6.70 10.20 -13.90
CA MET A 239 7.30 11.03 -12.86
C MET A 239 8.43 11.93 -13.43
N ARG A 240 9.31 11.34 -14.24
CA ARG A 240 10.35 12.12 -14.95
C ARG A 240 9.76 13.18 -15.88
N GLY A 241 8.67 12.86 -16.56
CA GLY A 241 7.95 13.81 -17.41
C GLY A 241 7.39 15.01 -16.63
N LEU A 242 7.16 14.86 -15.34
CA LEU A 242 6.78 15.94 -14.42
C LEU A 242 7.97 16.64 -13.77
N ASN A 243 9.20 16.31 -14.15
CA ASN A 243 10.46 16.78 -13.56
C ASN A 243 10.59 16.50 -12.06
N LEU A 244 9.97 15.41 -11.57
CA LEU A 244 10.11 14.99 -10.19
C LEU A 244 11.40 14.21 -9.98
N LEU A 245 12.01 14.39 -8.82
CA LEU A 245 13.16 13.60 -8.39
C LEU A 245 12.77 12.13 -8.22
N ALA A 246 13.75 11.26 -8.39
CA ALA A 246 13.58 9.84 -8.10
C ALA A 246 13.44 9.62 -6.58
N PRO A 247 12.72 8.59 -6.15
CA PRO A 247 12.60 8.25 -4.74
C PRO A 247 13.93 7.74 -4.18
N ASP A 248 14.14 7.94 -2.89
CA ASP A 248 15.27 7.35 -2.18
C ASP A 248 15.12 5.83 -2.10
N ILE A 249 13.90 5.36 -1.95
CA ILE A 249 13.58 3.94 -1.79
C ILE A 249 12.41 3.53 -2.68
N ALA A 250 12.55 2.37 -3.31
CA ALA A 250 11.45 1.64 -3.92
C ALA A 250 11.38 0.21 -3.36
N ALA A 251 10.18 -0.35 -3.22
CA ALA A 251 9.99 -1.74 -2.84
C ALA A 251 9.03 -2.45 -3.79
N ALA A 252 9.30 -3.72 -4.09
CA ALA A 252 8.40 -4.59 -4.84
C ALA A 252 8.13 -5.89 -4.09
N THR A 253 6.89 -6.34 -4.15
CA THR A 253 6.50 -7.67 -3.70
C THR A 253 6.70 -8.69 -4.81
N LEU A 254 7.15 -9.89 -4.44
CA LEU A 254 7.30 -10.98 -5.41
C LEU A 254 5.95 -11.53 -5.86
N PHE A 255 5.86 -11.89 -7.13
CA PHE A 255 4.76 -12.67 -7.68
C PHE A 255 5.31 -13.70 -8.68
N ARG A 256 5.94 -14.75 -8.13
CA ARG A 256 6.69 -15.74 -8.93
C ARG A 256 5.84 -16.51 -9.92
N ILE A 257 4.56 -16.73 -9.64
CA ILE A 257 3.64 -17.38 -10.57
C ILE A 257 3.65 -16.66 -11.92
N HIS A 258 3.85 -15.33 -11.90
CA HIS A 258 3.94 -14.49 -13.10
C HIS A 258 5.36 -13.98 -13.36
N SER A 259 6.38 -14.50 -12.66
CA SER A 259 7.77 -14.08 -12.79
C SER A 259 7.98 -12.58 -12.57
N LEU A 260 7.30 -12.02 -11.55
CA LEU A 260 7.40 -10.60 -11.17
C LEU A 260 8.24 -10.43 -9.90
N PRO A 261 8.96 -9.29 -9.79
CA PRO A 261 9.06 -8.18 -10.73
C PRO A 261 9.87 -8.51 -11.99
N GLU A 262 9.51 -7.87 -13.12
CA GLU A 262 10.31 -7.97 -14.34
C GLU A 262 11.56 -7.10 -14.22
N GLU A 263 12.73 -7.66 -14.54
CA GLU A 263 14.02 -6.96 -14.48
C GLU A 263 14.02 -5.65 -15.27
N GLN A 264 13.44 -5.66 -16.48
CA GLN A 264 13.30 -4.46 -17.31
C GLN A 264 12.48 -3.35 -16.65
N VAL A 265 11.60 -3.69 -15.70
CA VAL A 265 10.80 -2.70 -14.95
C VAL A 265 11.64 -2.13 -13.81
N LEU A 266 12.37 -2.97 -13.07
CA LEU A 266 13.29 -2.51 -12.03
C LEU A 266 14.38 -1.59 -12.61
N ALA A 267 14.95 -1.96 -13.76
CA ALA A 267 15.90 -1.13 -14.49
C ALA A 267 15.38 0.27 -14.84
N LYS A 268 14.06 0.47 -15.02
CA LYS A 268 13.51 1.83 -15.22
C LYS A 268 13.59 2.68 -13.97
N TYR A 269 13.41 2.10 -12.78
CA TYR A 269 13.59 2.81 -11.51
C TYR A 269 15.06 3.16 -11.28
N ASP A 270 15.98 2.22 -11.56
CA ASP A 270 17.42 2.48 -11.53
C ASP A 270 17.81 3.62 -12.49
N ASN A 271 17.33 3.58 -13.74
CA ASN A 271 17.58 4.61 -14.75
C ASN A 271 16.93 5.96 -14.43
N TRP A 272 15.89 5.99 -13.61
CA TRP A 272 15.32 7.22 -13.09
C TRP A 272 16.22 7.83 -12.01
N GLY A 273 17.03 7.03 -11.33
CA GLY A 273 17.93 7.44 -10.26
C GLY A 273 17.42 7.07 -8.88
N CYS A 274 16.53 6.08 -8.77
CA CYS A 274 16.09 5.55 -7.47
C CYS A 274 17.30 5.15 -6.63
N GLY A 275 17.30 5.52 -5.35
CA GLY A 275 18.40 5.23 -4.44
C GLY A 275 18.58 3.71 -4.26
N GLU A 276 17.68 3.08 -3.54
CA GLU A 276 17.71 1.64 -3.30
C GLU A 276 16.38 0.98 -3.69
N ILE A 277 16.46 -0.22 -4.24
CA ILE A 277 15.29 -1.04 -4.56
C ILE A 277 15.34 -2.30 -3.69
N TYR A 278 14.24 -2.57 -2.99
CA TYR A 278 14.09 -3.74 -2.12
C TYR A 278 13.00 -4.67 -2.65
N LEU A 279 13.23 -5.98 -2.47
CA LEU A 279 12.28 -7.02 -2.84
C LEU A 279 11.88 -7.80 -1.59
N THR A 280 10.61 -8.20 -1.50
CA THR A 280 10.13 -9.04 -0.39
C THR A 280 10.61 -10.49 -0.47
N GLY A 281 11.46 -10.82 -1.43
CA GLY A 281 12.07 -12.14 -1.55
C GLY A 281 13.07 -12.19 -2.69
N ASN A 282 13.79 -13.33 -2.77
CA ASN A 282 14.77 -13.54 -3.81
C ASN A 282 14.12 -14.13 -5.06
N MET A 283 14.39 -13.56 -6.23
CA MET A 283 13.97 -14.08 -7.53
C MET A 283 14.61 -15.44 -7.85
N GLU A 284 15.83 -15.67 -7.40
CA GLU A 284 16.47 -16.97 -7.48
C GLU A 284 15.84 -17.93 -6.47
N LYS A 285 15.59 -19.18 -6.87
CA LYS A 285 15.04 -20.20 -5.97
C LYS A 285 16.02 -20.43 -4.80
N GLY A 286 15.78 -19.75 -3.69
CA GLY A 286 16.54 -19.90 -2.45
C GLY A 286 16.35 -21.25 -1.81
N LYS A 287 17.38 -21.75 -1.12
CA LYS A 287 17.37 -23.06 -0.45
C LYS A 287 16.74 -23.02 0.94
N ASP A 288 16.78 -21.87 1.62
CA ASP A 288 16.29 -21.72 3.00
C ASP A 288 15.40 -20.49 3.08
N THR A 289 14.11 -20.69 2.77
CA THR A 289 13.13 -19.60 2.77
C THR A 289 12.19 -19.75 3.96
N VAL A 290 11.89 -18.63 4.63
CA VAL A 290 10.84 -18.59 5.68
C VAL A 290 9.44 -18.46 5.11
N GLY A 291 9.33 -18.32 3.78
CA GLY A 291 8.06 -18.27 3.07
C GLY A 291 7.47 -16.87 2.92
N TYR A 292 7.99 -15.87 3.60
CA TYR A 292 7.64 -14.45 3.45
C TYR A 292 8.85 -13.55 3.67
N GLY A 293 8.77 -12.33 3.14
CA GLY A 293 9.73 -11.28 3.45
C GLY A 293 9.05 -9.96 3.75
N ILE A 294 9.67 -9.16 4.58
CA ILE A 294 9.20 -7.83 4.95
C ILE A 294 10.31 -6.83 4.67
N VAL A 295 9.99 -5.82 3.87
CA VAL A 295 10.78 -4.60 3.75
C VAL A 295 10.19 -3.60 4.73
N LYS A 296 10.89 -3.41 5.86
CA LYS A 296 10.49 -2.48 6.90
C LYS A 296 11.27 -1.19 6.75
N THR A 297 10.60 -0.09 6.46
CA THR A 297 11.22 1.23 6.32
C THR A 297 10.67 2.18 7.39
N THR A 298 11.57 2.86 8.08
CA THR A 298 11.23 3.83 9.15
C THR A 298 11.69 5.22 8.74
N PHE A 299 10.79 6.18 8.82
CA PHE A 299 11.01 7.60 8.53
C PHE A 299 10.96 8.35 9.86
N ASP A 300 12.05 9.00 10.25
CA ASP A 300 12.06 9.88 11.44
C ASP A 300 11.61 11.29 11.05
N ILE A 301 10.54 11.76 11.68
CA ILE A 301 9.91 13.05 11.31
C ILE A 301 10.58 14.23 12.01
N LEU A 302 11.23 14.00 13.13
CA LEU A 302 11.77 15.08 13.96
C LEU A 302 13.18 15.47 13.58
N GLU A 303 13.94 14.55 13.04
CA GLU A 303 15.28 14.81 12.56
C GLU A 303 15.23 15.54 11.21
N GLN A 304 16.16 16.46 10.99
CA GLN A 304 16.21 17.32 9.79
C GLN A 304 17.43 17.03 8.90
N ASN A 305 18.08 15.90 9.14
CA ASN A 305 19.25 15.49 8.35
C ASN A 305 18.82 14.55 7.21
N GLU A 306 19.55 14.58 6.10
CA GLU A 306 19.24 13.88 4.84
C GLU A 306 19.21 12.32 4.95
N TYR A 307 19.42 11.73 6.15
CA TYR A 307 19.60 10.29 6.33
C TYR A 307 18.65 9.65 7.36
N ASP A 308 17.46 10.21 7.51
CA ASP A 308 16.51 9.77 8.53
C ASP A 308 15.54 8.68 8.04
N ILE A 309 15.98 7.93 7.01
CA ILE A 309 15.24 6.78 6.48
C ILE A 309 16.09 5.52 6.73
N GLU A 310 15.58 4.62 7.53
CA GLU A 310 16.22 3.33 7.81
C GLU A 310 15.39 2.19 7.24
N THR A 311 16.04 1.22 6.58
CA THR A 311 15.38 0.01 6.07
C THR A 311 15.98 -1.24 6.69
N GLU A 312 15.11 -2.07 7.28
CA GLU A 312 15.39 -3.39 7.82
C GLU A 312 14.75 -4.46 6.95
N LEU A 313 15.51 -5.50 6.59
CA LEU A 313 15.03 -6.63 5.82
C LEU A 313 14.75 -7.81 6.75
N ILE A 314 13.55 -8.37 6.70
CA ILE A 314 13.12 -9.45 7.58
C ILE A 314 12.68 -10.64 6.71
N GLY A 315 13.02 -11.85 7.15
CA GLY A 315 12.69 -13.07 6.43
C GLY A 315 13.45 -13.17 5.11
N ASP A 316 12.72 -13.37 4.03
CA ASP A 316 13.28 -13.61 2.70
C ASP A 316 13.57 -12.31 1.92
N ALA A 317 13.31 -11.13 2.50
CA ALA A 317 13.51 -9.84 1.84
C ALA A 317 14.98 -9.60 1.48
N VAL A 318 15.23 -8.97 0.32
CA VAL A 318 16.57 -8.72 -0.21
C VAL A 318 16.68 -7.34 -0.85
N VAL A 319 17.91 -6.85 -0.99
CA VAL A 319 18.21 -5.69 -1.84
C VAL A 319 18.31 -6.15 -3.29
N HIS A 320 17.66 -5.44 -4.20
CA HIS A 320 17.86 -5.63 -5.62
C HIS A 320 19.27 -5.19 -6.03
N GLN A 321 20.02 -6.09 -6.67
CA GLN A 321 21.35 -5.77 -7.18
C GLN A 321 21.23 -5.12 -8.56
N LYS A 322 21.67 -3.87 -8.67
CA LYS A 322 21.76 -3.19 -9.96
C LYS A 322 22.69 -3.95 -10.89
N GLU A 323 22.23 -4.30 -12.09
CA GLU A 323 23.15 -4.76 -13.12
C GLU A 323 24.16 -3.65 -13.41
N MET A 324 25.44 -3.91 -13.15
CA MET A 324 26.48 -2.98 -13.59
C MET A 324 26.48 -2.96 -15.11
N ALA A 325 26.14 -1.81 -15.68
CA ALA A 325 26.27 -1.60 -17.11
C ALA A 325 27.75 -1.82 -17.50
N GLY A 326 27.99 -2.96 -18.18
CA GLY A 326 29.29 -3.32 -18.72
C GLY A 326 29.73 -2.47 -19.90
#